data_40166aac21ee285a81d85acc3b52f7f0
#
_entry.id   40166aac21ee285a81d85acc3b52f7f0
#
_cell.length_a   1.000
_cell.length_b   1.000
_cell.length_c   1.000
_cell.angle_alpha   90.00
_cell.angle_beta   90.00
_cell.angle_gamma   90.00
#
_symmetry.space_group_name_H-M   'P 1'
#
loop_
_entity.id
_entity.type
_entity.pdbx_description
1 polymer ?
#
loop_
_entity_poly.entity_id
_entity_poly.type
_entity_poly.pdbx_seq_one_letter_code
_entity_poly.pdbx_strand_id
1 'polypeptide(L)'
;DELKNLDVLMFNDPDSDRLGFIFNVSPSEQQHYGKWKLLKANDLWLLLLWYMFRNLSIENNLTVLDRQNLFIVKSFVTSDSLGALSKKFQIECIEGNVGFPHLMNIVKQEWKQGKINYGIFEESNGFTIAGNPFIETSIKSHTLEKDGILAAALLIEIIAYAKSQNSTVLRLLDELYLDPEIGYFVTLRSQIPEKGMFDGVTGEFYKKRIMQDAENIADQAFRKTKTGAPYTIAGLPVSSVKKYSTGRYDNKYWKNFPDEGIRLFLGSDNNHITIRSSGTESKIRIFVQYHVSSLNKDNLLDEKIS
;
A
#
# COMPACT_ATOMS: atom_id res chain seq x y z
N ASP A 1 27.53 -22.53 -2.51
CA ASP A 1 26.59 -23.61 -2.92
C ASP A 1 25.33 -23.74 -2.07
N GLU A 2 25.32 -23.25 -0.83
CA GLU A 2 24.16 -23.32 0.08
C GLU A 2 22.93 -22.57 -0.44
N LEU A 3 23.12 -21.44 -1.11
CA LEU A 3 22.01 -20.64 -1.66
C LEU A 3 21.28 -21.31 -2.84
N LYS A 4 21.85 -22.37 -3.44
CA LYS A 4 21.23 -23.00 -4.63
C LYS A 4 19.93 -23.72 -4.33
N ASN A 5 19.72 -24.15 -3.07
CA ASN A 5 18.58 -24.96 -2.63
C ASN A 5 17.57 -24.16 -1.81
N LEU A 6 17.76 -22.86 -1.64
CA LEU A 6 16.85 -22.04 -0.89
C LEU A 6 15.67 -21.57 -1.77
N ASP A 7 14.48 -21.62 -1.23
CA ASP A 7 13.27 -21.07 -1.87
C ASP A 7 13.13 -19.58 -1.63
N VAL A 8 13.56 -19.12 -0.46
CA VAL A 8 13.36 -17.74 -0.01
C VAL A 8 14.48 -17.28 0.91
N LEU A 9 14.78 -16.01 0.84
CA LEU A 9 15.59 -15.28 1.80
C LEU A 9 14.71 -14.18 2.42
N MET A 10 14.63 -14.17 3.73
CA MET A 10 13.92 -13.16 4.48
C MET A 10 14.88 -12.48 5.45
N PHE A 11 14.70 -11.20 5.63
CA PHE A 11 15.50 -10.41 6.58
C PHE A 11 14.64 -9.33 7.20
N ASN A 12 14.83 -9.13 8.46
CA ASN A 12 14.24 -8.05 9.23
C ASN A 12 15.31 -6.97 9.48
N ASP A 13 14.86 -5.75 9.71
CA ASP A 13 15.73 -4.72 10.27
C ASP A 13 16.04 -4.99 11.76
N PRO A 14 16.92 -4.21 12.41
CA PRO A 14 17.41 -4.54 13.74
C PRO A 14 16.34 -4.67 14.83
N ASP A 15 15.23 -3.95 14.72
CA ASP A 15 14.09 -4.01 15.64
C ASP A 15 12.97 -4.96 15.17
N SER A 16 13.20 -5.64 14.03
CA SER A 16 12.31 -6.66 13.45
C SER A 16 10.90 -6.17 13.13
N ASP A 17 10.72 -4.87 12.93
CA ASP A 17 9.44 -4.25 12.62
C ASP A 17 9.12 -4.26 11.12
N ARG A 18 10.11 -4.51 10.25
CA ARG A 18 9.99 -4.56 8.78
C ARG A 18 10.52 -5.86 8.22
N LEU A 19 9.98 -6.23 7.07
CA LEU A 19 10.36 -7.46 6.38
C LEU A 19 10.86 -7.17 4.96
N GLY A 20 12.07 -7.62 4.63
CA GLY A 20 12.56 -7.80 3.27
C GLY A 20 12.35 -9.24 2.82
N PHE A 21 11.86 -9.43 1.61
CA PHE A 21 11.47 -10.73 1.08
C PHE A 21 12.00 -10.93 -0.34
N ILE A 22 12.93 -11.87 -0.48
CA ILE A 22 13.52 -12.27 -1.76
C ILE A 22 13.25 -13.75 -1.96
N PHE A 23 12.73 -14.15 -3.10
CA PHE A 23 12.44 -15.54 -3.39
C PHE A 23 13.14 -16.03 -4.65
N ASN A 24 13.37 -17.33 -4.71
CA ASN A 24 13.95 -17.99 -5.88
C ASN A 24 12.85 -18.12 -6.95
N VAL A 25 13.15 -17.57 -8.11
CA VAL A 25 12.23 -17.59 -9.25
C VAL A 25 12.29 -18.94 -9.93
N SER A 26 11.15 -19.49 -10.35
CA SER A 26 11.10 -20.76 -11.05
C SER A 26 11.92 -20.73 -12.36
N PRO A 27 12.51 -21.83 -12.80
CA PRO A 27 13.35 -21.86 -13.99
C PRO A 27 12.65 -21.30 -15.25
N SER A 28 11.35 -21.49 -15.37
CA SER A 28 10.56 -20.98 -16.50
C SER A 28 10.36 -19.46 -16.51
N GLU A 29 10.52 -18.81 -15.37
CA GLU A 29 10.32 -17.37 -15.18
C GLU A 29 11.64 -16.59 -15.09
N GLN A 30 12.78 -17.31 -14.91
CA GLN A 30 14.10 -16.68 -14.69
C GLN A 30 14.57 -15.82 -15.86
N GLN A 31 14.15 -16.14 -17.08
CA GLN A 31 14.51 -15.35 -18.28
C GLN A 31 14.05 -13.88 -18.14
N HIS A 32 12.90 -13.65 -17.46
CA HIS A 32 12.29 -12.32 -17.33
C HIS A 32 12.67 -11.64 -16.02
N TYR A 33 12.81 -12.39 -14.94
CA TYR A 33 12.93 -11.82 -13.59
C TYR A 33 14.29 -12.09 -12.92
N GLY A 34 15.18 -12.84 -13.60
CA GLY A 34 16.42 -13.31 -12.98
C GLY A 34 16.15 -14.43 -11.97
N LYS A 35 17.23 -14.96 -11.40
CA LYS A 35 17.14 -16.11 -10.47
C LYS A 35 16.47 -15.76 -9.15
N TRP A 36 16.67 -14.54 -8.66
CA TRP A 36 16.16 -14.04 -7.39
C TRP A 36 15.36 -12.76 -7.61
N LYS A 37 14.19 -12.68 -7.02
CA LYS A 37 13.33 -11.50 -7.11
C LYS A 37 13.02 -10.94 -5.72
N LEU A 38 13.33 -9.65 -5.53
CA LEU A 38 12.85 -8.87 -4.41
C LEU A 38 11.39 -8.49 -4.66
N LEU A 39 10.50 -8.82 -3.75
CA LEU A 39 9.12 -8.39 -3.82
C LEU A 39 8.98 -6.98 -3.23
N LYS A 40 8.36 -6.07 -4.00
CA LYS A 40 8.06 -4.72 -3.50
C LYS A 40 6.99 -4.80 -2.41
N ALA A 41 7.05 -3.91 -1.42
CA ALA A 41 6.13 -3.91 -0.29
C ALA A 41 4.65 -3.94 -0.71
N ASN A 42 4.25 -3.15 -1.70
CA ASN A 42 2.86 -3.11 -2.16
C ASN A 42 2.38 -4.45 -2.76
N ASP A 43 3.25 -5.14 -3.52
CA ASP A 43 2.93 -6.46 -4.09
C ASP A 43 2.90 -7.52 -2.99
N LEU A 44 3.82 -7.41 -2.03
CA LEU A 44 3.89 -8.25 -0.86
C LEU A 44 2.59 -8.18 -0.05
N TRP A 45 2.12 -6.95 0.22
CA TRP A 45 0.91 -6.72 0.99
C TRP A 45 -0.36 -7.13 0.25
N LEU A 46 -0.41 -6.96 -1.07
CA LEU A 46 -1.53 -7.44 -1.89
C LEU A 46 -1.64 -8.97 -1.80
N LEU A 47 -0.52 -9.68 -1.97
CA LEU A 47 -0.47 -11.13 -1.90
C LEU A 47 -0.83 -11.65 -0.50
N LEU A 48 -0.27 -11.02 0.54
CA LEU A 48 -0.53 -11.40 1.93
C LEU A 48 -1.99 -11.17 2.30
N LEU A 49 -2.56 -10.02 1.98
CA LEU A 49 -3.96 -9.70 2.27
C LEU A 49 -4.91 -10.63 1.51
N TRP A 50 -4.61 -10.94 0.24
CA TRP A 50 -5.39 -11.91 -0.52
C TRP A 50 -5.40 -13.28 0.15
N TYR A 51 -4.24 -13.78 0.57
CA TYR A 51 -4.12 -15.06 1.25
C TYR A 51 -4.92 -15.09 2.56
N MET A 52 -4.82 -14.03 3.34
CA MET A 52 -5.57 -13.87 4.58
C MET A 52 -7.08 -13.88 4.32
N PHE A 53 -7.58 -13.09 3.37
CA PHE A 53 -9.02 -13.04 3.05
C PHE A 53 -9.54 -14.36 2.46
N ARG A 54 -8.74 -15.02 1.64
CA ARG A 54 -9.07 -16.33 1.10
C ARG A 54 -9.25 -17.36 2.21
N ASN A 55 -8.31 -17.45 3.13
CA ASN A 55 -8.38 -18.41 4.25
C ASN A 55 -9.54 -18.09 5.20
N LEU A 56 -9.75 -16.82 5.51
CA LEU A 56 -10.89 -16.38 6.29
C LEU A 56 -12.23 -16.83 5.69
N SER A 57 -12.34 -16.76 4.35
CA SER A 57 -13.56 -17.18 3.65
C SER A 57 -13.76 -18.69 3.62
N ILE A 58 -12.69 -19.47 3.62
CA ILE A 58 -12.74 -20.95 3.57
C ILE A 58 -12.94 -21.53 4.96
N GLU A 59 -12.19 -21.06 5.94
CA GLU A 59 -12.12 -21.69 7.26
C GLU A 59 -13.29 -21.32 8.17
N ASN A 60 -13.81 -20.10 8.07
CA ASN A 60 -14.77 -19.57 9.04
C ASN A 60 -16.21 -19.45 8.53
N ASN A 61 -16.52 -19.84 7.28
CA ASN A 61 -17.87 -19.68 6.70
C ASN A 61 -18.47 -18.28 6.98
N LEU A 62 -17.64 -17.24 6.93
CA LEU A 62 -18.02 -15.89 7.32
C LEU A 62 -19.25 -15.43 6.52
N THR A 63 -20.26 -15.02 7.23
CA THR A 63 -21.42 -14.36 6.66
C THR A 63 -21.07 -12.96 6.18
N VAL A 64 -21.94 -12.34 5.38
CA VAL A 64 -21.78 -10.92 4.98
C VAL A 64 -21.74 -9.99 6.22
N LEU A 65 -22.53 -10.32 7.26
CA LEU A 65 -22.56 -9.56 8.51
C LEU A 65 -21.23 -9.63 9.26
N ASP A 66 -20.59 -10.81 9.27
CA ASP A 66 -19.26 -10.95 9.90
C ASP A 66 -18.20 -10.13 9.17
N ARG A 67 -18.25 -10.09 7.83
CA ARG A 67 -17.33 -9.30 7.01
C ARG A 67 -17.48 -7.79 7.25
N GLN A 68 -18.70 -7.31 7.50
CA GLN A 68 -18.96 -5.89 7.79
C GLN A 68 -18.33 -5.41 9.10
N ASN A 69 -18.03 -6.34 10.01
CA ASN A 69 -17.30 -6.03 11.25
C ASN A 69 -15.78 -6.05 11.06
N LEU A 70 -15.28 -6.53 9.93
CA LEU A 70 -13.86 -6.55 9.63
C LEU A 70 -13.43 -5.27 8.90
N PHE A 71 -12.24 -4.82 9.19
CA PHE A 71 -11.61 -3.73 8.46
C PHE A 71 -10.09 -3.89 8.40
N ILE A 72 -9.50 -3.28 7.37
CA ILE A 72 -8.06 -3.07 7.31
C ILE A 72 -7.75 -1.57 7.32
N VAL A 73 -6.52 -1.24 7.68
CA VAL A 73 -6.01 0.14 7.61
C VAL A 73 -4.75 0.16 6.76
N LYS A 74 -4.63 1.11 5.85
CA LYS A 74 -3.40 1.36 5.10
C LYS A 74 -2.98 2.82 5.18
N SER A 75 -1.68 3.10 5.02
CA SER A 75 -1.25 4.48 4.83
C SER A 75 -1.74 5.00 3.47
N PHE A 76 -1.98 6.31 3.37
CA PHE A 76 -2.45 6.90 2.11
C PHE A 76 -1.45 6.81 0.96
N VAL A 77 -0.20 6.46 1.21
CA VAL A 77 0.83 6.23 0.19
C VAL A 77 1.06 4.74 -0.12
N THR A 78 0.41 3.85 0.63
CA THR A 78 0.34 2.42 0.30
C THR A 78 -0.63 2.21 -0.86
N SER A 79 -0.32 1.26 -1.75
CA SER A 79 -1.09 1.01 -2.98
C SER A 79 -2.60 0.85 -2.74
N ASP A 80 -3.40 1.40 -3.66
CA ASP A 80 -4.86 1.24 -3.65
C ASP A 80 -5.31 -0.16 -4.11
N SER A 81 -4.38 -1.02 -4.52
CA SER A 81 -4.65 -2.44 -4.76
C SER A 81 -5.25 -3.14 -3.54
N LEU A 82 -4.84 -2.74 -2.31
CA LEU A 82 -5.43 -3.26 -1.07
C LEU A 82 -6.90 -2.84 -0.92
N GLY A 83 -7.23 -1.62 -1.32
CA GLY A 83 -8.61 -1.13 -1.35
C GLY A 83 -9.47 -1.86 -2.37
N ALA A 84 -8.94 -2.11 -3.58
CA ALA A 84 -9.62 -2.89 -4.62
C ALA A 84 -9.90 -4.33 -4.15
N LEU A 85 -8.88 -4.98 -3.58
CA LEU A 85 -9.03 -6.31 -3.02
C LEU A 85 -10.05 -6.35 -1.87
N SER A 86 -9.99 -5.39 -0.95
CA SER A 86 -10.93 -5.30 0.18
C SER A 86 -12.37 -5.12 -0.29
N LYS A 87 -12.58 -4.29 -1.31
CA LYS A 87 -13.90 -4.11 -1.95
C LYS A 87 -14.43 -5.42 -2.53
N LYS A 88 -13.59 -6.20 -3.22
CA LYS A 88 -13.95 -7.52 -3.76
C LYS A 88 -14.42 -8.48 -2.66
N PHE A 89 -13.77 -8.47 -1.51
CA PHE A 89 -14.13 -9.31 -0.37
C PHE A 89 -15.19 -8.69 0.56
N GLN A 90 -15.69 -7.49 0.24
CA GLN A 90 -16.67 -6.73 1.03
C GLN A 90 -16.19 -6.43 2.45
N ILE A 91 -14.88 -6.14 2.61
CA ILE A 91 -14.24 -5.74 3.85
C ILE A 91 -13.85 -4.26 3.75
N GLU A 92 -14.08 -3.49 4.80
CA GLU A 92 -13.77 -2.07 4.82
C GLU A 92 -12.25 -1.84 4.77
N CYS A 93 -11.79 -0.94 3.88
CA CYS A 93 -10.41 -0.46 3.83
C CYS A 93 -10.38 1.01 4.22
N ILE A 94 -9.71 1.32 5.32
CA ILE A 94 -9.59 2.69 5.83
C ILE A 94 -8.20 3.22 5.50
N GLU A 95 -8.18 4.38 4.85
CA GLU A 95 -6.94 5.10 4.56
C GLU A 95 -6.56 6.01 5.71
N GLY A 96 -5.32 5.96 6.17
CA GLY A 96 -4.79 6.78 7.24
C GLY A 96 -3.49 7.49 6.89
N ASN A 97 -3.00 8.34 7.79
CA ASN A 97 -1.72 9.03 7.65
C ASN A 97 -0.54 8.06 7.70
N VAL A 98 0.57 8.50 7.11
CA VAL A 98 1.86 7.80 7.22
C VAL A 98 2.35 7.84 8.66
N GLY A 99 2.83 6.69 9.12
CA GLY A 99 3.30 6.49 10.49
C GLY A 99 2.37 5.56 11.27
N PHE A 100 2.94 4.46 11.73
CA PHE A 100 2.19 3.38 12.37
C PHE A 100 1.34 3.83 13.57
N PRO A 101 1.79 4.74 14.44
CA PRO A 101 0.96 5.29 15.51
C PRO A 101 -0.32 5.97 15.01
N HIS A 102 -0.28 6.61 13.84
CA HIS A 102 -1.47 7.24 13.25
C HIS A 102 -2.48 6.18 12.77
N LEU A 103 -2.00 5.12 12.13
CA LEU A 103 -2.83 4.00 11.70
C LEU A 103 -3.45 3.29 12.90
N MET A 104 -2.68 3.07 13.97
CA MET A 104 -3.18 2.51 15.22
C MET A 104 -4.25 3.39 15.90
N ASN A 105 -4.17 4.70 15.79
CA ASN A 105 -5.21 5.58 16.32
C ASN A 105 -6.55 5.36 15.60
N ILE A 106 -6.54 5.11 14.30
CA ILE A 106 -7.74 4.73 13.54
C ILE A 106 -8.29 3.41 14.07
N VAL A 107 -7.43 2.41 14.22
CA VAL A 107 -7.82 1.09 14.74
C VAL A 107 -8.48 1.20 16.11
N LYS A 108 -7.89 1.98 17.03
CA LYS A 108 -8.46 2.23 18.37
C LYS A 108 -9.82 2.91 18.33
N GLN A 109 -10.09 3.73 17.31
CA GLN A 109 -11.42 4.36 17.14
C GLN A 109 -12.45 3.35 16.64
N GLU A 110 -12.08 2.49 15.68
CA GLU A 110 -12.97 1.46 15.15
C GLU A 110 -13.25 0.33 16.17
N TRP A 111 -12.31 0.01 17.06
CA TRP A 111 -12.54 -0.90 18.17
C TRP A 111 -13.71 -0.46 19.08
N LYS A 112 -13.87 0.86 19.29
CA LYS A 112 -14.99 1.40 20.08
C LYS A 112 -16.36 1.19 19.42
N GLN A 113 -16.36 0.89 18.12
CA GLN A 113 -17.54 0.56 17.33
C GLN A 113 -17.76 -0.97 17.23
N GLY A 114 -16.98 -1.77 17.95
CA GLY A 114 -17.04 -3.23 17.93
C GLY A 114 -16.40 -3.89 16.70
N LYS A 115 -15.68 -3.11 15.86
CA LYS A 115 -15.04 -3.67 14.67
C LYS A 115 -13.72 -4.35 14.99
N ILE A 116 -13.30 -5.28 14.13
CA ILE A 116 -12.11 -6.12 14.26
C ILE A 116 -11.11 -5.75 13.17
N ASN A 117 -9.91 -5.33 13.57
CA ASN A 117 -8.85 -5.08 12.61
C ASN A 117 -8.24 -6.38 12.10
N TYR A 118 -8.21 -6.53 10.77
CA TYR A 118 -7.64 -7.70 10.11
C TYR A 118 -6.32 -7.42 9.39
N GLY A 119 -5.82 -6.20 9.47
CA GLY A 119 -4.49 -5.84 8.98
C GLY A 119 -4.25 -4.34 8.97
N ILE A 120 -2.99 -3.97 9.22
CA ILE A 120 -2.46 -2.61 9.11
C ILE A 120 -1.26 -2.68 8.18
N PHE A 121 -1.19 -1.81 7.16
CA PHE A 121 -0.23 -1.89 6.07
C PHE A 121 0.45 -0.56 5.80
N GLU A 122 1.78 -0.57 5.73
CA GLU A 122 2.60 0.55 5.26
C GLU A 122 3.48 0.16 4.09
N GLU A 123 3.66 1.05 3.11
CA GLU A 123 4.55 0.87 1.97
C GLU A 123 6.03 0.75 2.37
N SER A 124 6.36 1.11 3.61
CA SER A 124 7.70 0.99 4.20
C SER A 124 7.99 -0.39 4.80
N ASN A 125 7.33 -1.44 4.32
CA ASN A 125 7.47 -2.82 4.78
C ASN A 125 6.95 -3.09 6.19
N GLY A 126 6.02 -2.27 6.71
CA GLY A 126 5.37 -2.46 8.01
C GLY A 126 4.01 -3.14 7.89
N PHE A 127 3.76 -4.13 8.76
CA PHE A 127 2.51 -4.89 8.82
C PHE A 127 2.23 -5.38 10.25
N THR A 128 0.97 -5.47 10.63
CA THR A 128 0.48 -6.26 11.78
C THR A 128 -1.01 -6.54 11.68
N ILE A 129 -1.51 -7.41 12.58
CA ILE A 129 -2.93 -7.67 12.82
C ILE A 129 -3.25 -7.22 14.25
N ALA A 130 -4.15 -6.26 14.42
CA ALA A 130 -4.46 -5.72 15.73
C ALA A 130 -5.73 -6.31 16.37
N GLY A 131 -6.55 -7.07 15.65
CA GLY A 131 -7.77 -7.67 16.17
C GLY A 131 -8.72 -6.66 16.82
N ASN A 132 -9.39 -7.06 17.89
CA ASN A 132 -10.06 -6.19 18.83
C ASN A 132 -9.94 -6.80 20.25
N PRO A 133 -9.19 -6.18 21.18
CA PRO A 133 -8.95 -6.74 22.51
C PRO A 133 -10.18 -6.65 23.45
N PHE A 134 -11.22 -5.91 23.06
CA PHE A 134 -12.39 -5.65 23.90
C PHE A 134 -13.57 -6.59 23.61
N ILE A 135 -13.46 -7.44 22.59
CA ILE A 135 -14.49 -8.41 22.22
C ILE A 135 -13.89 -9.80 22.07
N GLU A 136 -14.72 -10.81 22.24
CA GLU A 136 -14.31 -12.19 21.99
C GLU A 136 -14.26 -12.45 20.49
N THR A 137 -13.08 -12.79 19.97
CA THR A 137 -12.86 -13.10 18.56
C THR A 137 -11.68 -14.06 18.41
N SER A 138 -11.69 -14.85 17.35
CA SER A 138 -10.54 -15.69 16.96
C SER A 138 -9.37 -14.87 16.42
N ILE A 139 -9.64 -13.66 15.91
CA ILE A 139 -8.63 -12.76 15.38
C ILE A 139 -8.00 -11.97 16.53
N LYS A 140 -6.90 -12.49 17.04
CA LYS A 140 -6.17 -11.88 18.16
C LYS A 140 -5.08 -10.94 17.67
N SER A 141 -4.80 -9.92 18.47
CA SER A 141 -3.59 -9.10 18.33
C SER A 141 -2.37 -9.89 18.80
N HIS A 142 -1.31 -9.86 18.02
CA HIS A 142 0.00 -10.32 18.44
C HIS A 142 0.79 -9.16 19.05
N THR A 143 0.78 -8.03 18.35
CA THR A 143 1.37 -6.76 18.79
C THR A 143 0.56 -5.58 18.27
N LEU A 144 0.73 -4.42 18.89
CA LEU A 144 0.13 -3.15 18.43
C LEU A 144 1.12 -2.29 17.63
N GLU A 145 2.31 -2.83 17.37
CA GLU A 145 3.34 -2.26 16.51
C GLU A 145 3.53 -3.13 15.27
N LYS A 146 4.35 -2.69 14.35
CA LYS A 146 4.72 -3.48 13.16
C LYS A 146 5.38 -4.80 13.56
N ASP A 147 5.05 -5.85 12.85
CA ASP A 147 5.49 -7.22 13.13
C ASP A 147 6.04 -7.88 11.86
N GLY A 148 7.33 -7.72 11.63
CA GLY A 148 8.02 -8.35 10.51
C GLY A 148 8.10 -9.87 10.64
N ILE A 149 8.08 -10.40 11.86
CA ILE A 149 8.14 -11.85 12.10
C ILE A 149 6.80 -12.51 11.73
N LEU A 150 5.67 -11.91 12.13
CA LEU A 150 4.35 -12.37 11.73
C LEU A 150 4.20 -12.33 10.20
N ALA A 151 4.64 -11.23 9.58
CA ALA A 151 4.64 -11.11 8.11
C ALA A 151 5.46 -12.22 7.46
N ALA A 152 6.65 -12.54 7.99
CA ALA A 152 7.51 -13.60 7.49
C ALA A 152 6.82 -14.97 7.60
N ALA A 153 6.19 -15.29 8.71
CA ALA A 153 5.47 -16.54 8.91
C ALA A 153 4.34 -16.73 7.88
N LEU A 154 3.51 -15.70 7.69
CA LEU A 154 2.42 -15.73 6.69
C LEU A 154 2.95 -15.89 5.26
N LEU A 155 4.09 -15.28 4.93
CA LEU A 155 4.67 -15.43 3.60
C LEU A 155 5.29 -16.81 3.35
N ILE A 156 5.80 -17.48 4.38
CA ILE A 156 6.21 -18.88 4.28
C ILE A 156 4.99 -19.76 3.96
N GLU A 157 3.86 -19.53 4.63
CA GLU A 157 2.61 -20.24 4.32
C GLU A 157 2.16 -20.00 2.87
N ILE A 158 2.26 -18.77 2.35
CA ILE A 158 1.92 -18.46 0.95
C ILE A 158 2.81 -19.23 -0.02
N ILE A 159 4.11 -19.35 0.25
CA ILE A 159 5.02 -20.16 -0.58
C ILE A 159 4.61 -21.64 -0.53
N ALA A 160 4.35 -22.17 0.65
CA ALA A 160 3.90 -23.55 0.82
C ALA A 160 2.57 -23.80 0.08
N TYR A 161 1.63 -22.84 0.19
CA TYR A 161 0.39 -22.88 -0.56
C TYR A 161 0.63 -22.87 -2.07
N ALA A 162 1.44 -21.93 -2.59
CA ALA A 162 1.76 -21.89 -4.03
C ALA A 162 2.31 -23.24 -4.53
N LYS A 163 3.26 -23.82 -3.80
CA LYS A 163 3.82 -25.15 -4.12
C LYS A 163 2.75 -26.25 -4.10
N SER A 164 1.84 -26.24 -3.11
CA SER A 164 0.76 -27.24 -3.03
C SER A 164 -0.21 -27.16 -4.22
N GLN A 165 -0.32 -26.00 -4.86
CA GLN A 165 -1.13 -25.77 -6.05
C GLN A 165 -0.34 -25.96 -7.36
N ASN A 166 0.90 -26.47 -7.32
CA ASN A 166 1.82 -26.48 -8.45
C ASN A 166 1.98 -25.11 -9.12
N SER A 167 1.97 -24.06 -8.33
CA SER A 167 2.07 -22.65 -8.73
C SER A 167 3.32 -21.98 -8.14
N THR A 168 3.52 -20.72 -8.45
CA THR A 168 4.61 -19.89 -7.93
C THR A 168 4.04 -18.60 -7.33
N VAL A 169 4.83 -17.91 -6.51
CA VAL A 169 4.46 -16.60 -5.96
C VAL A 169 4.15 -15.60 -7.07
N LEU A 170 4.90 -15.60 -8.17
CA LEU A 170 4.67 -14.70 -9.31
C LEU A 170 3.34 -15.01 -10.00
N ARG A 171 3.02 -16.29 -10.20
CA ARG A 171 1.72 -16.67 -10.79
C ARG A 171 0.53 -16.29 -9.92
N LEU A 172 0.65 -16.43 -8.62
CA LEU A 172 -0.41 -15.96 -7.70
C LEU A 172 -0.61 -14.44 -7.81
N LEU A 173 0.48 -13.68 -7.92
CA LEU A 173 0.39 -12.24 -8.17
C LEU A 173 -0.21 -11.93 -9.54
N ASP A 174 0.17 -12.65 -10.58
CA ASP A 174 -0.38 -12.48 -11.93
C ASP A 174 -1.89 -12.73 -11.96
N GLU A 175 -2.37 -13.73 -11.23
CA GLU A 175 -3.80 -13.99 -11.09
C GLU A 175 -4.53 -12.79 -10.44
N LEU A 176 -3.91 -12.13 -9.45
CA LEU A 176 -4.46 -10.93 -8.83
C LEU A 176 -4.46 -9.74 -9.78
N TYR A 177 -3.40 -9.54 -10.55
CA TYR A 177 -3.30 -8.45 -11.52
C TYR A 177 -4.25 -8.62 -12.71
N LEU A 178 -4.52 -9.87 -13.10
CA LEU A 178 -5.46 -10.22 -14.17
C LEU A 178 -6.93 -10.22 -13.71
N ASP A 179 -7.18 -10.16 -12.41
CA ASP A 179 -8.52 -10.07 -11.86
C ASP A 179 -9.14 -8.70 -12.17
N PRO A 180 -10.25 -8.62 -12.92
CA PRO A 180 -10.82 -7.34 -13.37
C PRO A 180 -11.36 -6.47 -12.22
N GLU A 181 -11.62 -7.03 -11.05
CA GLU A 181 -12.04 -6.28 -9.86
C GLU A 181 -10.85 -5.67 -9.11
N ILE A 182 -9.63 -6.11 -9.40
CA ILE A 182 -8.39 -5.62 -8.79
C ILE A 182 -7.60 -4.83 -9.82
N GLY A 183 -7.06 -5.49 -10.84
CA GLY A 183 -6.17 -4.92 -11.85
C GLY A 183 -4.72 -4.76 -11.35
N TYR A 184 -3.87 -4.22 -12.22
CA TYR A 184 -2.45 -4.02 -11.93
C TYR A 184 -2.18 -2.58 -11.51
N PHE A 185 -1.68 -2.40 -10.28
CA PHE A 185 -1.28 -1.12 -9.72
C PHE A 185 0.23 -0.96 -9.78
N VAL A 186 0.70 -0.13 -10.67
CA VAL A 186 2.11 0.29 -10.71
C VAL A 186 2.33 1.40 -9.71
N THR A 187 3.27 1.21 -8.79
CA THR A 187 3.65 2.23 -7.81
C THR A 187 5.12 2.57 -7.94
N LEU A 188 5.41 3.87 -8.03
CA LEU A 188 6.75 4.41 -8.07
C LEU A 188 6.95 5.37 -6.90
N ARG A 189 8.14 5.36 -6.34
CA ARG A 189 8.55 6.29 -5.28
C ARG A 189 9.82 7.02 -5.68
N SER A 190 9.80 8.32 -5.56
CA SER A 190 10.95 9.20 -5.75
C SER A 190 11.11 10.15 -4.57
N GLN A 191 12.17 10.92 -4.55
CA GLN A 191 12.44 11.91 -3.50
C GLN A 191 13.18 13.13 -4.03
N ILE A 192 13.02 14.25 -3.34
CA ILE A 192 13.79 15.47 -3.55
C ILE A 192 14.49 15.82 -2.22
N PRO A 193 15.83 16.04 -2.21
CA PRO A 193 16.72 15.81 -3.33
C PRO A 193 16.85 14.31 -3.65
N GLU A 194 17.25 13.97 -4.85
CA GLU A 194 17.41 12.58 -5.28
C GLU A 194 18.44 11.84 -4.42
N LYS A 195 19.53 12.52 -4.10
CA LYS A 195 20.57 12.02 -3.19
C LYS A 195 20.76 12.97 -2.00
N GLY A 196 21.02 12.42 -0.84
CA GLY A 196 21.21 13.20 0.38
C GLY A 196 19.89 13.71 0.98
N MET A 197 19.95 14.80 1.71
CA MET A 197 18.85 15.49 2.38
C MET A 197 18.98 17.00 2.20
N PHE A 198 17.93 17.74 2.49
CA PHE A 198 18.02 19.19 2.62
C PHE A 198 18.74 19.54 3.91
N ASP A 199 19.88 20.20 3.84
CA ASP A 199 20.73 20.48 5.00
C ASP A 199 20.64 21.94 5.44
N GLY A 200 20.62 22.13 6.75
CA GLY A 200 20.66 23.45 7.38
C GLY A 200 19.46 24.33 7.06
N VAL A 201 19.58 25.62 7.42
CA VAL A 201 18.49 26.62 7.23
C VAL A 201 18.13 26.80 5.76
N THR A 202 19.14 26.79 4.89
CA THR A 202 18.92 26.93 3.44
C THR A 202 18.16 25.73 2.86
N GLY A 203 18.50 24.52 3.29
CA GLY A 203 17.83 23.31 2.87
C GLY A 203 16.35 23.29 3.32
N GLU A 204 16.06 23.64 4.56
CA GLU A 204 14.69 23.76 5.06
C GLU A 204 13.90 24.86 4.34
N PHE A 205 14.53 25.95 3.95
CA PHE A 205 13.89 26.97 3.13
C PHE A 205 13.49 26.42 1.76
N TYR A 206 14.36 25.69 1.08
CA TYR A 206 14.04 25.07 -0.21
C TYR A 206 12.91 24.03 -0.07
N LYS A 207 12.98 23.17 0.94
CA LYS A 207 11.93 22.18 1.23
C LYS A 207 10.56 22.84 1.39
N LYS A 208 10.47 23.89 2.20
CA LYS A 208 9.23 24.65 2.42
C LYS A 208 8.73 25.30 1.12
N ARG A 209 9.64 25.86 0.33
CA ARG A 209 9.27 26.49 -0.94
C ARG A 209 8.72 25.50 -1.95
N ILE A 210 9.35 24.33 -2.10
CA ILE A 210 8.87 23.27 -3.01
C ILE A 210 7.49 22.78 -2.57
N MET A 211 7.26 22.59 -1.27
CA MET A 211 5.94 22.20 -0.76
C MET A 211 4.89 23.30 -1.01
N GLN A 212 5.24 24.58 -0.84
CA GLN A 212 4.35 25.69 -1.16
C GLN A 212 4.01 25.75 -2.65
N ASP A 213 4.99 25.53 -3.53
CA ASP A 213 4.75 25.48 -4.97
C ASP A 213 3.85 24.28 -5.34
N ALA A 214 4.04 23.12 -4.72
CA ALA A 214 3.16 21.97 -4.89
C ALA A 214 1.71 22.27 -4.40
N GLU A 215 1.53 22.98 -3.30
CA GLU A 215 0.21 23.43 -2.84
C GLU A 215 -0.43 24.44 -3.81
N ASN A 216 0.34 25.37 -4.36
CA ASN A 216 -0.14 26.31 -5.36
C ASN A 216 -0.62 25.61 -6.62
N ILE A 217 0.10 24.58 -7.09
CA ILE A 217 -0.32 23.72 -8.21
C ILE A 217 -1.63 23.03 -7.89
N ALA A 218 -1.75 22.45 -6.68
CA ALA A 218 -2.96 21.78 -6.24
C ALA A 218 -4.17 22.75 -6.16
N ASP A 219 -3.98 23.96 -5.67
CA ASP A 219 -5.03 24.97 -5.62
C ASP A 219 -5.46 25.44 -7.01
N GLN A 220 -4.52 25.61 -7.95
CA GLN A 220 -4.84 25.94 -9.33
C GLN A 220 -5.62 24.82 -10.01
N ALA A 221 -5.16 23.58 -9.87
CA ALA A 221 -5.85 22.40 -10.39
C ALA A 221 -7.27 22.29 -9.81
N PHE A 222 -7.43 22.47 -8.51
CA PHE A 222 -8.73 22.41 -7.84
C PHE A 222 -9.71 23.49 -8.35
N ARG A 223 -9.25 24.73 -8.51
CA ARG A 223 -10.08 25.83 -9.05
C ARG A 223 -10.54 25.52 -10.46
N LYS A 224 -9.63 25.04 -11.31
CA LYS A 224 -9.96 24.71 -12.70
C LYS A 224 -10.91 23.52 -12.82
N THR A 225 -10.70 22.45 -12.05
CA THR A 225 -11.62 21.30 -12.05
C THR A 225 -13.03 21.70 -11.60
N LYS A 226 -13.15 22.59 -10.60
CA LYS A 226 -14.46 23.12 -10.17
C LYS A 226 -15.18 23.97 -11.20
N THR A 227 -14.45 24.68 -12.06
CA THR A 227 -15.04 25.50 -13.13
C THR A 227 -15.22 24.75 -14.45
N GLY A 228 -14.88 23.45 -14.48
CA GLY A 228 -14.90 22.63 -15.70
C GLY A 228 -13.75 22.97 -16.68
N ALA A 229 -12.81 23.84 -16.29
CA ALA A 229 -11.67 24.15 -17.12
C ALA A 229 -10.61 23.04 -17.02
N PRO A 230 -9.97 22.64 -18.14
CA PRO A 230 -8.95 21.61 -18.12
C PRO A 230 -7.69 22.08 -17.38
N TYR A 231 -7.15 21.20 -16.57
CA TYR A 231 -5.82 21.32 -15.98
C TYR A 231 -5.08 20.01 -16.20
N THR A 232 -3.90 20.06 -16.79
CA THR A 232 -3.15 18.86 -17.14
C THR A 232 -1.78 18.86 -16.47
N ILE A 233 -1.31 17.67 -16.10
CA ILE A 233 0.05 17.40 -15.63
C ILE A 233 0.61 16.29 -16.52
N ALA A 234 1.76 16.54 -17.14
CA ALA A 234 2.37 15.62 -18.11
C ALA A 234 1.39 15.13 -19.19
N GLY A 235 0.50 16.01 -19.67
CA GLY A 235 -0.51 15.69 -20.68
C GLY A 235 -1.77 14.98 -20.15
N LEU A 236 -1.80 14.57 -18.89
CA LEU A 236 -2.94 13.89 -18.28
C LEU A 236 -3.85 14.90 -17.57
N PRO A 237 -5.18 14.80 -17.73
CA PRO A 237 -6.11 15.70 -17.07
C PRO A 237 -6.15 15.42 -15.56
N VAL A 238 -6.10 16.48 -14.75
CA VAL A 238 -6.36 16.38 -13.30
C VAL A 238 -7.87 16.34 -13.08
N SER A 239 -8.37 15.23 -12.56
CA SER A 239 -9.80 15.02 -12.28
C SER A 239 -10.21 15.57 -10.92
N SER A 240 -9.35 15.43 -9.92
CA SER A 240 -9.57 15.96 -8.58
C SER A 240 -8.25 16.17 -7.81
N VAL A 241 -8.37 16.83 -6.66
CA VAL A 241 -7.22 17.14 -5.79
C VAL A 241 -7.57 16.84 -4.35
N LYS A 242 -6.65 16.25 -3.59
CA LYS A 242 -6.78 16.02 -2.15
C LYS A 242 -5.60 16.66 -1.41
N LYS A 243 -5.92 17.48 -0.40
CA LYS A 243 -4.93 18.07 0.51
C LYS A 243 -5.09 17.46 1.89
N TYR A 244 -4.11 16.73 2.34
CA TYR A 244 -4.16 16.02 3.59
C TYR A 244 -3.99 16.94 4.82
N SER A 245 -3.23 18.03 4.70
CA SER A 245 -2.95 18.98 5.77
C SER A 245 -4.18 19.77 6.24
N THR A 246 -5.17 20.00 5.36
CA THR A 246 -6.32 20.86 5.67
C THR A 246 -7.59 20.12 6.03
N GLY A 247 -7.59 18.79 5.97
CA GLY A 247 -8.80 17.98 6.12
C GLY A 247 -9.88 18.28 5.08
N ARG A 248 -9.52 18.91 3.99
CA ARG A 248 -10.42 19.51 2.99
C ARG A 248 -11.17 18.47 2.16
N TYR A 249 -10.78 17.21 2.24
CA TYR A 249 -11.32 16.11 1.48
C TYR A 249 -11.52 14.92 2.39
N ASP A 250 -12.63 14.95 3.00
CA ASP A 250 -13.23 14.04 3.94
C ASP A 250 -12.68 12.63 4.07
N ASN A 251 -11.79 12.52 5.00
CA ASN A 251 -11.75 11.33 5.82
C ASN A 251 -11.97 11.77 7.26
N LYS A 252 -12.86 11.12 8.01
CA LYS A 252 -13.18 11.44 9.42
C LYS A 252 -11.94 11.46 10.33
N TYR A 253 -10.84 10.84 9.90
CA TYR A 253 -9.59 10.70 10.63
C TYR A 253 -8.55 11.79 10.31
N TRP A 254 -8.77 12.64 9.29
CA TRP A 254 -7.79 13.60 8.80
C TRP A 254 -7.80 14.94 9.56
N LYS A 255 -8.80 15.20 10.39
CA LYS A 255 -9.03 16.54 10.98
C LYS A 255 -7.96 17.02 11.95
N ASN A 256 -7.13 16.17 12.52
CA ASN A 256 -6.16 16.51 13.55
C ASN A 256 -4.74 16.01 13.23
N PHE A 257 -4.46 15.71 12.00
CA PHE A 257 -3.15 15.20 11.62
C PHE A 257 -2.27 16.32 11.07
N PRO A 258 -1.02 16.41 11.54
CA PRO A 258 -0.07 17.41 11.07
C PRO A 258 0.51 17.07 9.71
N ASP A 259 -0.05 16.13 8.97
CA ASP A 259 0.56 15.66 7.76
C ASP A 259 0.36 16.59 6.59
N GLU A 260 1.41 16.71 5.89
CA GLU A 260 1.61 17.60 4.80
C GLU A 260 1.69 16.78 3.54
N GLY A 261 0.60 16.64 2.89
CA GLY A 261 0.55 15.92 1.64
C GLY A 261 -0.53 16.46 0.73
N ILE A 262 -0.25 16.38 -0.55
CA ILE A 262 -1.21 16.66 -1.62
C ILE A 262 -1.26 15.47 -2.55
N ARG A 263 -2.45 15.17 -3.06
CA ARG A 263 -2.66 14.17 -4.10
C ARG A 263 -3.41 14.81 -5.26
N LEU A 264 -2.91 14.59 -6.46
CA LEU A 264 -3.50 14.99 -7.71
C LEU A 264 -3.96 13.73 -8.44
N PHE A 265 -5.26 13.59 -8.67
CA PHE A 265 -5.83 12.45 -9.40
C PHE A 265 -5.82 12.74 -10.90
N LEU A 266 -5.39 11.76 -11.69
CA LEU A 266 -5.13 11.90 -13.11
C LEU A 266 -6.10 11.03 -13.93
N GLY A 267 -7.19 11.62 -14.35
CA GLY A 267 -8.21 10.95 -15.17
C GLY A 267 -9.07 9.93 -14.44
N SER A 268 -8.56 9.28 -13.40
CA SER A 268 -9.30 8.33 -12.55
C SER A 268 -8.84 8.41 -11.10
N ASP A 269 -9.63 7.86 -10.19
CA ASP A 269 -9.30 7.84 -8.76
C ASP A 269 -8.12 6.91 -8.41
N ASN A 270 -7.83 5.95 -9.29
CA ASN A 270 -6.73 5.02 -9.10
C ASN A 270 -5.39 5.51 -9.67
N ASN A 271 -5.39 6.59 -10.45
CA ASN A 271 -4.18 7.19 -11.03
C ASN A 271 -3.88 8.50 -10.32
N HIS A 272 -2.76 8.60 -9.66
CA HIS A 272 -2.46 9.80 -8.90
C HIS A 272 -0.97 10.04 -8.68
N ILE A 273 -0.64 11.30 -8.42
CA ILE A 273 0.65 11.74 -7.90
C ILE A 273 0.41 12.28 -6.50
N THR A 274 1.15 11.76 -5.53
CA THR A 274 1.12 12.22 -4.14
C THR A 274 2.47 12.82 -3.77
N ILE A 275 2.47 14.04 -3.27
CA ILE A 275 3.66 14.78 -2.83
C ILE A 275 3.53 15.06 -1.35
N ARG A 276 4.53 14.69 -0.55
CA ARG A 276 4.54 14.94 0.89
C ARG A 276 5.91 15.27 1.43
N SER A 277 5.96 16.07 2.47
CA SER A 277 7.16 16.23 3.29
C SER A 277 7.42 14.96 4.12
N SER A 278 8.68 14.54 4.24
CA SER A 278 9.01 13.47 5.19
C SER A 278 9.07 14.02 6.61
N GLY A 279 8.45 13.30 7.55
CA GLY A 279 8.44 13.70 8.96
C GLY A 279 9.73 13.34 9.70
N THR A 280 10.48 12.34 9.22
CA THR A 280 11.69 11.80 9.88
C THR A 280 12.99 12.22 9.20
N GLU A 281 12.91 12.61 7.95
CA GLU A 281 14.07 13.02 7.14
C GLU A 281 13.79 14.36 6.46
N SER A 282 14.81 15.17 6.27
CA SER A 282 14.67 16.44 5.54
C SER A 282 14.62 16.20 4.03
N LYS A 283 13.51 15.62 3.58
CA LYS A 283 13.22 15.24 2.18
C LYS A 283 11.76 15.48 1.84
N ILE A 284 11.50 15.59 0.55
CA ILE A 284 10.14 15.50 -0.02
C ILE A 284 10.02 14.15 -0.70
N ARG A 285 8.94 13.46 -0.47
CA ARG A 285 8.61 12.17 -1.08
C ARG A 285 7.56 12.38 -2.15
N ILE A 286 7.76 11.74 -3.30
CA ILE A 286 6.83 11.72 -4.40
C ILE A 286 6.43 10.28 -4.65
N PHE A 287 5.14 10.01 -4.66
CA PHE A 287 4.57 8.71 -4.95
C PHE A 287 3.70 8.84 -6.19
N VAL A 288 3.90 7.98 -7.16
CA VAL A 288 3.08 7.90 -8.35
C VAL A 288 2.40 6.55 -8.35
N GLN A 289 1.10 6.55 -8.58
CA GLN A 289 0.35 5.34 -8.80
C GLN A 289 -0.35 5.41 -10.15
N TYR A 290 -0.25 4.33 -10.90
CA TYR A 290 -0.96 4.11 -12.14
C TYR A 290 -1.65 2.75 -12.12
N HIS A 291 -2.90 2.70 -12.57
CA HIS A 291 -3.73 1.51 -12.55
C HIS A 291 -4.11 1.10 -13.98
N VAL A 292 -3.88 -0.17 -14.29
CA VAL A 292 -4.29 -0.81 -15.52
C VAL A 292 -5.40 -1.80 -15.19
N SER A 293 -6.62 -1.47 -15.61
CA SER A 293 -7.83 -2.25 -15.26
C SER A 293 -8.13 -3.42 -16.21
N SER A 294 -7.48 -3.46 -17.38
CA SER A 294 -7.81 -4.42 -18.45
C SER A 294 -6.54 -5.06 -18.99
N LEU A 295 -5.91 -5.88 -18.17
CA LEU A 295 -4.79 -6.71 -18.59
C LEU A 295 -5.27 -8.09 -19.04
N ASN A 296 -4.64 -8.61 -20.09
CA ASN A 296 -4.71 -10.01 -20.44
C ASN A 296 -3.32 -10.66 -20.26
N LYS A 297 -3.25 -11.98 -20.37
CA LYS A 297 -1.99 -12.70 -20.15
C LYS A 297 -0.89 -12.30 -21.16
N ASP A 298 -1.26 -11.88 -22.35
CA ASP A 298 -0.32 -11.60 -23.42
C ASP A 298 0.40 -10.26 -23.20
N ASN A 299 -0.27 -9.26 -22.60
CA ASN A 299 0.31 -7.93 -22.33
C ASN A 299 0.74 -7.71 -20.87
N LEU A 300 0.43 -8.62 -19.95
CA LEU A 300 0.83 -8.50 -18.55
C LEU A 300 2.35 -8.45 -18.37
N LEU A 301 3.09 -9.25 -19.14
CA LEU A 301 4.54 -9.30 -19.03
C LEU A 301 5.17 -8.00 -19.52
N ASP A 302 4.68 -7.44 -20.62
CA ASP A 302 5.17 -6.17 -21.18
C ASP A 302 4.94 -5.02 -20.19
N GLU A 303 3.77 -4.97 -19.58
CA GLU A 303 3.43 -3.97 -18.54
C GLU A 303 4.28 -4.11 -17.26
N LYS A 304 4.70 -5.32 -16.91
CA LYS A 304 5.57 -5.55 -15.72
C LYS A 304 7.04 -5.21 -15.98
N ILE A 305 7.46 -5.17 -17.24
CA ILE A 305 8.85 -4.91 -17.63
C ILE A 305 9.04 -3.42 -18.01
N SER A 306 8.00 -2.76 -18.53
CA SER A 306 8.02 -1.32 -18.85
C SER A 306 8.12 -0.44 -17.60
#